data_55d2024a7676f6a963606628a2420586
#
_entry.id   55d2024a7676f6a963606628a2420586
#
_cell.length_a   1.000
_cell.length_b   1.000
_cell.length_c   1.000
_cell.angle_alpha   90.00
_cell.angle_beta   90.00
_cell.angle_gamma   90.00
#
_symmetry.space_group_name_H-M   'P 1'
#
loop_
_entity.id
_entity.type
_entity.pdbx_description
1 polymer ?
#
loop_
_entity_poly.entity_id
_entity_poly.type
_entity_poly.pdbx_seq_one_letter_code
_entity_poly.pdbx_strand_id
1 'polypeptide(L)'
;MYLTRIGTTPRRRAPVTGGPTMEVLVAAETSDNIAMVQVWIPPGGGLPEHDHGSSEVVLVHISGSIHLQQGGREHRLAPGAVAHIAAGERVSLTNPGTETAVMTIVASPPEFVARITAWPAA
;
A
#
# COMPACT_ATOMS: atom_id res chain seq x y z
N MET A 1 9.75 22.54 -5.21
CA MET A 1 9.70 21.48 -4.19
C MET A 1 8.28 21.39 -3.66
N TYR A 2 7.80 20.18 -3.45
CA TYR A 2 6.48 19.91 -2.86
C TYR A 2 6.70 19.30 -1.46
N LEU A 3 6.01 19.82 -0.45
CA LEU A 3 6.08 19.33 0.92
C LEU A 3 4.69 18.95 1.40
N THR A 4 4.58 17.81 2.05
CA THR A 4 3.37 17.35 2.70
C THR A 4 3.72 16.62 3.99
N ARG A 5 2.70 16.20 4.73
CA ARG A 5 2.88 15.46 5.98
C ARG A 5 1.85 14.34 6.03
N ILE A 6 2.27 13.16 6.48
CA ILE A 6 1.35 12.06 6.76
C ILE A 6 0.30 12.53 7.77
N GLY A 7 -0.97 12.27 7.48
CA GLY A 7 -2.08 12.64 8.33
C GLY A 7 -2.77 13.95 7.95
N THR A 8 -2.34 14.63 6.88
CA THR A 8 -2.90 15.92 6.48
C THR A 8 -3.83 15.84 5.27
N THR A 9 -3.81 14.74 4.53
CA THR A 9 -4.72 14.52 3.38
C THR A 9 -5.79 13.49 3.73
N PRO A 10 -6.94 13.48 3.04
CA PRO A 10 -7.99 12.52 3.32
C PRO A 10 -7.52 11.08 3.10
N ARG A 11 -7.87 10.19 4.03
CA ARG A 11 -7.67 8.76 3.85
C ARG A 11 -8.81 8.17 3.04
N ARG A 12 -8.48 7.16 2.23
CA ARG A 12 -9.42 6.37 1.47
C ARG A 12 -9.42 4.94 1.99
N ARG A 13 -10.57 4.28 1.94
CA ARG A 13 -10.69 2.89 2.38
C ARG A 13 -10.87 1.99 1.18
N ALA A 14 -10.08 0.91 1.12
CA ALA A 14 -10.27 -0.11 0.10
C ALA A 14 -11.67 -0.73 0.22
N PRO A 15 -12.39 -0.89 -0.89
CA PRO A 15 -13.77 -1.37 -0.88
C PRO A 15 -13.86 -2.89 -0.73
N VAL A 16 -13.20 -3.44 0.29
CA VAL A 16 -13.23 -4.85 0.66
C VAL A 16 -13.35 -4.96 2.17
N THR A 17 -13.93 -6.05 2.67
CA THR A 17 -14.04 -6.29 4.10
C THR A 17 -12.66 -6.36 4.74
N GLY A 18 -12.44 -5.58 5.81
CA GLY A 18 -11.14 -5.51 6.47
C GLY A 18 -10.07 -4.84 5.63
N GLY A 19 -10.47 -4.08 4.62
CA GLY A 19 -9.54 -3.40 3.73
C GLY A 19 -8.74 -2.32 4.42
N PRO A 20 -7.52 -2.04 3.92
CA PRO A 20 -6.68 -0.98 4.44
C PRO A 20 -7.26 0.40 4.17
N THR A 21 -6.82 1.37 4.96
CA THR A 21 -6.97 2.78 4.62
C THR A 21 -5.65 3.28 4.05
N MET A 22 -5.73 4.20 3.10
CA MET A 22 -4.58 4.73 2.40
C MET A 22 -4.65 6.23 2.29
N GLU A 23 -3.49 6.85 2.39
CA GLU A 23 -3.31 8.28 2.16
C GLU A 23 -2.31 8.46 1.01
N VAL A 24 -2.75 9.14 -0.05
CA VAL A 24 -1.87 9.44 -1.20
C VAL A 24 -1.10 10.70 -0.89
N LEU A 25 0.22 10.57 -0.83
CA LEU A 25 1.13 11.67 -0.45
C LEU A 25 1.77 12.33 -1.66
N VAL A 26 2.12 11.54 -2.67
CA VAL A 26 2.64 12.02 -3.95
C VAL A 26 1.89 11.28 -5.06
N ALA A 27 1.34 12.03 -5.99
CA ALA A 27 0.52 11.49 -7.06
C ALA A 27 0.86 12.18 -8.40
N ALA A 28 0.08 11.87 -9.43
CA ALA A 28 0.31 12.36 -10.78
C ALA A 28 0.29 13.89 -10.90
N GLU A 29 -0.43 14.58 -10.01
CA GLU A 29 -0.46 16.04 -9.96
C GLU A 29 0.89 16.64 -9.56
N THR A 30 1.72 15.85 -8.86
CA THR A 30 3.04 16.30 -8.36
C THR A 30 4.17 15.75 -9.21
N SER A 31 4.06 14.51 -9.68
CA SER A 31 5.14 13.82 -10.38
C SER A 31 4.60 12.93 -11.49
N ASP A 32 5.27 12.97 -12.65
CA ASP A 32 4.98 12.07 -13.77
C ASP A 32 5.65 10.69 -13.58
N ASN A 33 6.52 10.54 -12.59
CA ASN A 33 7.39 9.37 -12.47
C ASN A 33 7.11 8.50 -11.27
N ILE A 34 6.70 9.10 -10.14
CA ILE A 34 6.56 8.37 -8.87
C ILE A 34 5.27 8.77 -8.15
N ALA A 35 4.76 7.82 -7.37
CA ALA A 35 3.72 8.07 -6.39
C ALA A 35 4.17 7.51 -5.03
N MET A 36 3.64 8.07 -3.96
CA MET A 36 3.90 7.61 -2.60
C MET A 36 2.59 7.53 -1.82
N VAL A 37 2.39 6.41 -1.14
CA VAL A 37 1.16 6.12 -0.40
C VAL A 37 1.52 5.59 0.97
N GLN A 38 0.87 6.10 2.01
CA GLN A 38 0.92 5.52 3.34
C GLN A 38 -0.29 4.61 3.53
N VAL A 39 -0.06 3.44 4.12
CA VAL A 39 -1.06 2.37 4.22
C VAL A 39 -1.20 1.93 5.68
N TRP A 40 -2.44 1.82 6.15
CA TRP A 40 -2.79 1.28 7.46
C TRP A 40 -3.69 0.07 7.26
N ILE A 41 -3.29 -1.07 7.79
CA ILE A 41 -4.04 -2.33 7.67
C ILE A 41 -4.59 -2.69 9.03
N PRO A 42 -5.93 -2.78 9.20
CA PRO A 42 -6.50 -3.12 10.50
C PRO A 42 -6.13 -4.56 10.91
N PRO A 43 -6.18 -4.86 12.22
CA PRO A 43 -5.98 -6.24 12.68
C PRO A 43 -6.93 -7.20 11.98
N GLY A 44 -6.40 -8.32 11.49
CA GLY A 44 -7.16 -9.32 10.76
C GLY A 44 -7.54 -8.92 9.35
N GLY A 45 -7.18 -7.71 8.92
CA GLY A 45 -7.49 -7.21 7.59
C GLY A 45 -6.39 -7.49 6.58
N GLY A 46 -6.58 -6.99 5.38
CA GLY A 46 -5.62 -7.13 4.29
C GLY A 46 -6.22 -6.80 2.93
N LEU A 47 -5.50 -7.18 1.90
CA LEU A 47 -5.93 -7.07 0.51
C LEU A 47 -5.88 -8.44 -0.15
N PRO A 48 -6.94 -8.83 -0.88
CA PRO A 48 -6.89 -10.03 -1.69
C PRO A 48 -5.86 -9.89 -2.80
N GLU A 49 -5.62 -10.99 -3.52
CA GLU A 49 -4.65 -10.99 -4.60
C GLU A 49 -4.93 -9.90 -5.62
N HIS A 50 -3.91 -9.13 -5.93
CA HIS A 50 -3.97 -8.00 -6.85
C HIS A 50 -2.60 -7.75 -7.47
N ASP A 51 -2.57 -6.95 -8.52
CA ASP A 51 -1.34 -6.41 -9.08
C ASP A 51 -1.44 -4.87 -9.13
N HIS A 52 -0.34 -4.24 -9.51
CA HIS A 52 -0.25 -2.77 -9.57
C HIS A 52 -0.22 -2.27 -11.02
N GLY A 53 -0.71 -3.09 -11.96
CA GLY A 53 -0.73 -2.75 -13.37
C GLY A 53 0.68 -2.59 -13.93
N SER A 54 0.94 -1.47 -14.59
CA SER A 54 2.25 -1.16 -15.17
C SER A 54 3.26 -0.61 -14.14
N SER A 55 2.82 -0.38 -12.90
CA SER A 55 3.71 0.16 -11.86
C SER A 55 4.52 -0.95 -11.20
N GLU A 56 5.80 -0.69 -10.98
CA GLU A 56 6.56 -1.44 -9.99
C GLU A 56 6.44 -0.72 -8.64
N VAL A 57 6.58 -1.46 -7.57
CA VAL A 57 6.32 -0.96 -6.22
C VAL A 57 7.46 -1.35 -5.29
N VAL A 58 7.88 -0.40 -4.46
CA VAL A 58 8.69 -0.68 -3.28
C VAL A 58 7.79 -0.52 -2.06
N LEU A 59 7.71 -1.58 -1.26
CA LEU A 59 6.95 -1.63 -0.02
C LEU A 59 7.92 -1.60 1.14
N VAL A 60 7.72 -0.68 2.09
CA VAL A 60 8.52 -0.60 3.31
C VAL A 60 7.61 -0.85 4.50
N HIS A 61 7.87 -1.94 5.24
CA HIS A 61 7.12 -2.27 6.44
C HIS A 61 7.61 -1.42 7.62
N ILE A 62 6.71 -0.61 8.19
CA ILE A 62 7.06 0.33 9.26
C ILE A 62 6.76 -0.25 10.64
N SER A 63 5.54 -0.76 10.87
CA SER A 63 5.14 -1.29 12.17
C SER A 63 4.01 -2.30 12.05
N GLY A 64 3.78 -3.07 13.12
CA GLY A 64 2.78 -4.11 13.16
C GLY A 64 3.22 -5.37 12.41
N SER A 65 2.27 -6.23 12.09
CA SER A 65 2.52 -7.53 11.43
C SER A 65 1.97 -7.52 10.01
N ILE A 66 2.78 -7.94 9.05
CA ILE A 66 2.37 -8.09 7.66
C ILE A 66 2.85 -9.44 7.14
N HIS A 67 1.92 -10.24 6.60
CA HIS A 67 2.25 -11.40 5.80
C HIS A 67 1.97 -11.07 4.33
N LEU A 68 2.98 -11.23 3.50
CA LEU A 68 2.91 -10.99 2.06
C LEU A 68 2.94 -12.32 1.33
N GLN A 69 1.94 -12.59 0.50
CA GLN A 69 1.83 -13.85 -0.25
C GLN A 69 2.04 -13.59 -1.73
N GLN A 70 2.85 -14.44 -2.33
CA GLN A 70 3.17 -14.38 -3.75
C GLN A 70 3.44 -15.78 -4.28
N GLY A 71 2.69 -16.19 -5.28
CA GLY A 71 2.91 -17.46 -5.94
C GLY A 71 2.85 -18.68 -5.01
N GLY A 72 1.94 -18.69 -4.04
CA GLY A 72 1.79 -19.76 -3.07
C GLY A 72 2.80 -19.71 -1.92
N ARG A 73 3.69 -18.72 -1.90
CA ARG A 73 4.64 -18.49 -0.82
C ARG A 73 4.14 -17.41 0.10
N GLU A 74 4.31 -17.63 1.41
CA GLU A 74 4.05 -16.63 2.42
C GLU A 74 5.37 -16.08 2.96
N HIS A 75 5.48 -14.75 2.95
CA HIS A 75 6.62 -14.04 3.50
C HIS A 75 6.15 -13.27 4.73
N ARG A 76 6.66 -13.62 5.90
CA ARG A 76 6.37 -12.92 7.14
C ARG A 76 7.34 -11.77 7.27
N LEU A 77 6.83 -10.55 7.10
CA LEU A 77 7.65 -9.35 7.19
C LEU A 77 7.78 -8.92 8.65
N ALA A 78 8.90 -8.29 8.94
CA ALA A 78 9.12 -7.60 10.21
C ALA A 78 9.35 -6.11 9.91
N PRO A 79 9.12 -5.22 10.90
CA PRO A 79 9.41 -3.80 10.71
C PRO A 79 10.84 -3.58 10.18
N GLY A 80 10.95 -2.74 9.16
CA GLY A 80 12.20 -2.53 8.43
C GLY A 80 12.37 -3.38 7.18
N ALA A 81 11.51 -4.38 6.96
CA ALA A 81 11.55 -5.17 5.73
C ALA A 81 11.17 -4.30 4.52
N VAL A 82 11.84 -4.57 3.41
CA VAL A 82 11.59 -3.90 2.13
C VAL A 82 11.33 -4.96 1.07
N ALA A 83 10.24 -4.80 0.32
CA ALA A 83 9.91 -5.67 -0.80
C ALA A 83 9.84 -4.87 -2.09
N HIS A 84 10.44 -5.39 -3.14
CA HIS A 84 10.25 -4.88 -4.49
C HIS A 84 9.27 -5.80 -5.21
N ILE A 85 8.21 -5.23 -5.75
CA ILE A 85 7.17 -5.95 -6.47
C ILE A 85 7.18 -5.46 -7.91
N ALA A 86 7.45 -6.38 -8.84
CA ALA A 86 7.54 -6.05 -10.26
C ALA A 86 6.18 -5.70 -10.85
N ALA A 87 6.18 -4.97 -11.95
CA ALA A 87 4.97 -4.67 -12.70
C ALA A 87 4.24 -5.97 -13.07
N GLY A 88 2.92 -6.01 -12.85
CA GLY A 88 2.09 -7.18 -13.14
C GLY A 88 2.20 -8.33 -12.14
N GLU A 89 3.13 -8.27 -11.21
CA GLU A 89 3.31 -9.33 -10.21
C GLU A 89 2.13 -9.33 -9.23
N ARG A 90 1.52 -10.49 -9.05
CA ARG A 90 0.34 -10.62 -8.20
C ARG A 90 0.73 -10.96 -6.78
N VAL A 91 0.19 -10.21 -5.83
CA VAL A 91 0.45 -10.39 -4.40
C VAL A 91 -0.84 -10.21 -3.62
N SER A 92 -0.88 -10.80 -2.43
CA SER A 92 -1.89 -10.51 -1.42
C SER A 92 -1.20 -10.22 -0.10
N LEU A 93 -1.87 -9.53 0.80
CA LEU A 93 -1.30 -9.26 2.11
C LEU A 93 -2.35 -9.31 3.20
N THR A 94 -1.91 -9.70 4.40
CA THR A 94 -2.75 -9.80 5.58
C THR A 94 -2.01 -9.24 6.79
N ASN A 95 -2.77 -8.75 7.74
CA ASN A 95 -2.28 -8.39 9.07
C ASN A 95 -2.80 -9.44 10.07
N PRO A 96 -1.98 -10.43 10.44
CA PRO A 96 -2.41 -11.47 11.38
C PRO A 96 -2.29 -11.03 12.85
N GLY A 97 -1.80 -9.82 13.11
CA GLY A 97 -1.58 -9.30 14.44
C GLY A 97 -2.83 -8.71 15.09
N THR A 98 -2.63 -8.13 16.25
CA THR A 98 -3.69 -7.51 17.07
C THR A 98 -3.66 -5.98 17.01
N GLU A 99 -2.68 -5.40 16.32
CA GLU A 99 -2.52 -3.96 16.15
C GLU A 99 -2.58 -3.61 14.67
N THR A 100 -2.90 -2.35 14.38
CA THR A 100 -2.83 -1.83 13.01
C THR A 100 -1.40 -1.94 12.48
N ALA A 101 -1.24 -2.48 11.28
CA ALA A 101 0.04 -2.51 10.60
C ALA A 101 0.18 -1.27 9.70
N VAL A 102 1.39 -0.77 9.61
CA VAL A 102 1.71 0.43 8.82
C VAL A 102 2.80 0.10 7.83
N MET A 103 2.60 0.54 6.60
CA MET A 103 3.61 0.44 5.55
C MET A 103 3.58 1.67 4.65
N THR A 104 4.70 1.90 3.98
CA THR A 104 4.83 2.94 2.95
C THR A 104 5.05 2.27 1.62
N ILE A 105 4.39 2.78 0.59
CA ILE A 105 4.54 2.29 -0.78
C ILE A 105 5.02 3.43 -1.67
N VAL A 106 6.04 3.15 -2.47
CA VAL A 106 6.49 4.03 -3.56
C VAL A 106 6.30 3.26 -4.86
N ALA A 107 5.69 3.89 -5.85
CA ALA A 107 5.35 3.28 -7.13
C ALA A 107 5.84 4.10 -8.30
N SER A 108 6.23 3.43 -9.37
CA SER A 108 6.63 4.05 -10.63
C SER A 108 6.24 3.15 -11.81
N PRO A 109 5.54 3.69 -12.82
CA PRO A 109 4.89 5.00 -12.90
C PRO A 109 3.73 5.16 -11.91
N PRO A 110 3.20 6.38 -11.72
CA PRO A 110 2.24 6.65 -10.65
C PRO A 110 0.78 6.28 -10.95
N GLU A 111 0.47 5.77 -12.11
CA GLU A 111 -0.93 5.63 -12.59
C GLU A 111 -1.80 4.76 -11.70
N PHE A 112 -1.24 3.72 -11.05
CA PHE A 112 -2.07 2.83 -10.25
C PHE A 112 -2.75 3.56 -9.08
N VAL A 113 -2.18 4.67 -8.64
CA VAL A 113 -2.70 5.46 -7.51
C VAL A 113 -4.06 6.06 -7.84
N ALA A 114 -4.40 6.25 -9.12
CA ALA A 114 -5.70 6.72 -9.53
C ALA A 114 -6.83 5.79 -9.06
N ARG A 115 -6.56 4.50 -8.90
CA ARG A 115 -7.54 3.54 -8.35
C ARG A 115 -7.88 3.88 -6.91
N ILE A 116 -6.89 4.30 -6.13
CA ILE A 116 -7.05 4.62 -4.71
C ILE A 116 -7.89 5.88 -4.53
N THR A 117 -7.69 6.89 -5.37
CA THR A 117 -8.43 8.14 -5.29
C THR A 117 -9.92 7.96 -5.62
N ALA A 118 -10.29 6.85 -6.26
CA ALA A 118 -11.68 6.49 -6.53
C ALA A 118 -12.35 5.76 -5.36
N TRP A 119 -11.60 5.34 -4.34
CA TRP A 119 -12.15 4.64 -3.18
C TRP A 119 -12.93 5.61 -2.28
N PRO A 120 -13.89 5.09 -1.50
CA PRO A 120 -14.63 5.92 -0.57
C PRO A 120 -13.73 6.51 0.53
N ALA A 121 -14.15 7.63 1.08
CA ALA A 121 -13.48 8.23 2.22
C ALA A 121 -13.50 7.29 3.42
N ALA A 122 -12.44 7.27 4.14
CA ALA A 122 -12.34 6.46 5.36
C ALA A 122 -12.88 7.19 6.56
#